data_252c55e719ff736e0f1d91cf2057d7e7
#
_entry.id   252c55e719ff736e0f1d91cf2057d7e7
#
_cell.length_a   1.000
_cell.length_b   1.000
_cell.length_c   1.000
_cell.angle_alpha   90.00
_cell.angle_beta   90.00
_cell.angle_gamma   90.00
#
_symmetry.space_group_name_H-M   'P 1'
#
loop_
_entity.id
_entity.type
_entity.pdbx_description
1 polymer ?
#
loop_
_entity_poly.entity_id
_entity_poly.type
_entity_poly.pdbx_seq_one_letter_code
_entity_poly.pdbx_strand_id
1 'polypeptide(L)'
;MTVSDGRTIRMALVMFAWLLAAVAYGQVITGRVVNSDNSPVDKASVYIKNGKSVVAYGFTDRQGMFAVDCKGRQCDTMEVRKIGYSKLSIALRHYSSDKAIVLSEHATELKEVVVKSQRIRQEGDTLNYLVSAFRGKQDRTIADVIRKMPGLTVNDDGSIEYQGTKINKFYIEGMDLLGGKYAQASDNIDAGKVKKVQVLERHQPIRALKDTKFSDQAALNIVLTDSAKNVWSHTFDLSTGASLTDSPGWLYDNRIVSMLFSRKVQSISMYKNNNTGKNIGQEVTPMSAYLDDSAPVDDGMLGNISLPAPAIDASRSRFNHTHLFATNWLLKTHGGNDLRIQLDGMTDMTEQRQTSTTVYTAAGGAAIVQDVSAESRHDALSAEVLYRQNTEKQYLTNDVR
;
A
#
# COMPACT_ATOMS: atom_id res chain seq x y z
N MET A 1 -47.85 -74.14 -23.81
CA MET A 1 -47.56 -72.73 -23.59
C MET A 1 -46.89 -72.62 -22.25
N THR A 2 -45.57 -72.56 -22.25
CA THR A 2 -44.72 -72.68 -21.06
C THR A 2 -44.55 -71.32 -20.40
N VAL A 3 -44.98 -71.20 -19.13
CA VAL A 3 -44.73 -70.08 -18.26
C VAL A 3 -43.22 -70.04 -17.94
N SER A 4 -42.55 -69.13 -18.55
CA SER A 4 -41.12 -68.86 -18.30
C SER A 4 -40.94 -68.28 -16.86
N ASP A 5 -40.19 -69.03 -16.09
CA ASP A 5 -39.97 -68.91 -14.65
C ASP A 5 -39.30 -67.58 -14.30
N GLY A 6 -40.06 -66.66 -13.65
CA GLY A 6 -39.54 -65.40 -13.18
C GLY A 6 -38.40 -65.49 -12.12
N ARG A 7 -38.07 -66.70 -11.67
CA ARG A 7 -36.92 -66.98 -10.79
C ARG A 7 -35.57 -66.95 -11.53
N THR A 8 -35.54 -67.46 -12.80
CA THR A 8 -34.31 -67.44 -13.59
C THR A 8 -33.88 -66.01 -14.00
N ILE A 9 -34.86 -65.16 -14.32
CA ILE A 9 -34.57 -63.76 -14.65
C ILE A 9 -34.07 -63.00 -13.42
N ARG A 10 -34.65 -63.26 -12.23
CA ARG A 10 -34.15 -62.63 -10.99
C ARG A 10 -32.76 -63.12 -10.60
N MET A 11 -32.41 -64.37 -10.77
CA MET A 11 -31.06 -64.86 -10.51
C MET A 11 -30.05 -64.32 -11.51
N ALA A 12 -30.42 -64.17 -12.79
CA ALA A 12 -29.55 -63.56 -13.80
C ALA A 12 -29.29 -62.05 -13.50
N LEU A 13 -30.30 -61.31 -13.04
CA LEU A 13 -30.15 -59.90 -12.61
C LEU A 13 -29.29 -59.74 -11.34
N VAL A 14 -29.41 -60.62 -10.37
CA VAL A 14 -28.57 -60.63 -9.19
C VAL A 14 -27.14 -61.02 -9.50
N MET A 15 -26.91 -62.01 -10.35
CA MET A 15 -25.55 -62.34 -10.84
C MET A 15 -24.93 -61.22 -11.68
N PHE A 16 -25.71 -60.51 -12.50
CA PHE A 16 -25.24 -59.38 -13.28
C PHE A 16 -24.91 -58.18 -12.38
N ALA A 17 -25.71 -57.92 -11.31
CA ALA A 17 -25.42 -56.90 -10.29
C ALA A 17 -24.15 -57.24 -9.48
N TRP A 18 -23.89 -58.54 -9.17
CA TRP A 18 -22.67 -59.00 -8.54
C TRP A 18 -21.44 -58.87 -9.43
N LEU A 19 -21.57 -59.10 -10.74
CA LEU A 19 -20.50 -58.86 -11.71
C LEU A 19 -20.17 -57.38 -11.88
N LEU A 20 -21.18 -56.49 -11.80
CA LEU A 20 -20.95 -55.04 -11.84
C LEU A 20 -20.32 -54.48 -10.54
N ALA A 21 -20.56 -55.11 -9.40
CA ALA A 21 -19.94 -54.75 -8.13
C ALA A 21 -18.46 -55.12 -8.04
N ALA A 22 -17.97 -56.06 -8.87
CA ALA A 22 -16.59 -56.51 -8.85
C ALA A 22 -15.60 -55.57 -9.58
N VAL A 23 -16.07 -54.51 -10.24
CA VAL A 23 -15.22 -53.63 -11.06
C VAL A 23 -14.77 -52.33 -10.34
N ALA A 24 -15.18 -52.13 -9.08
CA ALA A 24 -14.85 -50.93 -8.33
C ALA A 24 -13.67 -51.11 -7.33
N TYR A 25 -12.66 -51.89 -7.68
CA TYR A 25 -11.41 -51.86 -6.90
C TYR A 25 -10.62 -50.64 -7.31
N GLY A 26 -10.58 -49.64 -6.44
CA GLY A 26 -9.67 -48.50 -6.55
C GLY A 26 -8.24 -49.02 -6.68
N GLN A 27 -7.51 -48.60 -7.71
CA GLN A 27 -6.13 -48.98 -7.92
C GLN A 27 -5.26 -48.30 -6.83
N VAL A 28 -4.92 -49.03 -5.75
CA VAL A 28 -4.00 -48.60 -4.73
C VAL A 28 -2.57 -48.93 -5.19
N ILE A 29 -1.75 -47.89 -5.30
CA ILE A 29 -0.34 -48.02 -5.65
C ILE A 29 0.45 -48.06 -4.36
N THR A 30 1.10 -49.15 -4.10
CA THR A 30 1.93 -49.37 -2.90
C THR A 30 3.38 -49.51 -3.29
N GLY A 31 4.31 -49.22 -2.41
CA GLY A 31 5.73 -49.43 -2.64
C GLY A 31 6.60 -49.00 -1.49
N ARG A 32 7.91 -49.12 -1.66
CA ARG A 32 8.91 -48.76 -0.68
C ARG A 32 9.94 -47.83 -1.29
N VAL A 33 10.28 -46.76 -0.58
CA VAL A 33 11.29 -45.77 -0.96
C VAL A 33 12.52 -45.93 -0.05
N VAL A 34 13.68 -46.06 -0.67
CA VAL A 34 14.98 -46.22 0.01
C VAL A 34 16.00 -45.23 -0.54
N ASN A 35 17.06 -44.97 0.19
CA ASN A 35 18.22 -44.24 -0.34
C ASN A 35 19.22 -45.17 -1.02
N SER A 36 20.35 -44.64 -1.47
CA SER A 36 21.40 -45.41 -2.16
C SER A 36 22.04 -46.50 -1.23
N ASP A 37 21.95 -46.34 0.08
CA ASP A 37 22.46 -47.32 1.07
C ASP A 37 21.38 -48.34 1.49
N ASN A 38 20.25 -48.39 0.75
CA ASN A 38 19.10 -49.26 1.03
C ASN A 38 18.39 -48.95 2.39
N SER A 39 18.64 -47.79 2.98
CA SER A 39 17.94 -47.33 4.17
C SER A 39 16.60 -46.70 3.84
N PRO A 40 15.54 -46.91 4.64
CA PRO A 40 14.21 -46.40 4.35
C PRO A 40 14.18 -44.84 4.40
N VAL A 41 13.46 -44.24 3.43
CA VAL A 41 13.29 -42.78 3.40
C VAL A 41 11.91 -42.46 3.95
N ASP A 42 11.87 -41.95 5.19
CA ASP A 42 10.65 -41.48 5.87
C ASP A 42 10.15 -40.14 5.30
N LYS A 43 8.83 -39.93 5.28
CA LYS A 43 8.18 -38.68 4.84
C LYS A 43 8.60 -38.17 3.44
N ALA A 44 8.90 -39.06 2.52
CA ALA A 44 9.00 -38.72 1.11
C ALA A 44 7.60 -38.51 0.53
N SER A 45 7.41 -37.44 -0.22
CA SER A 45 6.14 -37.16 -0.89
C SER A 45 6.03 -37.96 -2.17
N VAL A 46 4.96 -38.73 -2.31
CA VAL A 46 4.66 -39.52 -3.47
C VAL A 46 3.45 -38.93 -4.19
N TYR A 47 3.64 -38.41 -5.39
CA TYR A 47 2.59 -37.80 -6.21
C TYR A 47 2.26 -38.75 -7.36
N ILE A 48 0.98 -39.05 -7.53
CA ILE A 48 0.48 -39.79 -8.68
C ILE A 48 -0.16 -38.78 -9.64
N LYS A 49 0.25 -38.84 -10.90
CA LYS A 49 -0.13 -37.86 -11.93
C LYS A 49 -0.83 -38.53 -13.11
N ASN A 50 -1.64 -37.73 -13.79
CA ASN A 50 -2.11 -37.97 -15.14
C ASN A 50 -1.67 -36.76 -16.00
N GLY A 51 -0.67 -36.95 -16.84
CA GLY A 51 0.01 -35.89 -17.55
C GLY A 51 0.67 -34.87 -16.59
N LYS A 52 0.21 -33.61 -16.62
CA LYS A 52 0.72 -32.55 -15.75
C LYS A 52 -0.04 -32.41 -14.42
N SER A 53 -1.20 -33.02 -14.27
CA SER A 53 -2.08 -32.88 -13.11
C SER A 53 -1.81 -33.94 -12.05
N VAL A 54 -1.77 -33.52 -10.77
CA VAL A 54 -1.70 -34.44 -9.63
C VAL A 54 -3.09 -34.99 -9.36
N VAL A 55 -3.21 -36.32 -9.39
CA VAL A 55 -4.47 -37.07 -9.21
C VAL A 55 -4.63 -37.53 -7.76
N ALA A 56 -3.53 -38.00 -7.16
CA ALA A 56 -3.46 -38.46 -5.78
C ALA A 56 -2.06 -38.22 -5.21
N TYR A 57 -1.95 -38.20 -3.88
CA TYR A 57 -0.67 -38.08 -3.21
C TYR A 57 -0.68 -38.82 -1.88
N GLY A 58 0.51 -39.14 -1.39
CA GLY A 58 0.74 -39.73 -0.09
C GLY A 58 2.16 -39.47 0.39
N PHE A 59 2.48 -39.98 1.57
CA PHE A 59 3.82 -39.89 2.17
C PHE A 59 4.31 -41.29 2.56
N THR A 60 5.62 -41.48 2.54
CA THR A 60 6.23 -42.66 3.11
C THR A 60 6.24 -42.63 4.65
N ASP A 61 6.08 -43.80 5.25
CA ASP A 61 6.22 -44.00 6.69
C ASP A 61 7.69 -44.19 7.11
N ARG A 62 7.92 -44.49 8.39
CA ARG A 62 9.29 -44.73 8.97
C ARG A 62 10.02 -45.91 8.35
N GLN A 63 9.30 -46.86 7.73
CA GLN A 63 9.85 -48.02 7.03
C GLN A 63 10.02 -47.71 5.53
N GLY A 64 9.73 -46.48 5.10
CA GLY A 64 9.78 -46.07 3.72
C GLY A 64 8.61 -46.58 2.87
N MET A 65 7.57 -47.18 3.47
CA MET A 65 6.42 -47.71 2.76
C MET A 65 5.40 -46.59 2.46
N PHE A 66 4.72 -46.71 1.32
CA PHE A 66 3.60 -45.84 0.95
C PHE A 66 2.45 -46.63 0.35
N ALA A 67 1.26 -46.08 0.48
CA ALA A 67 0.06 -46.55 -0.20
C ALA A 67 -0.75 -45.34 -0.68
N VAL A 68 -1.00 -45.21 -1.97
CA VAL A 68 -1.73 -44.09 -2.57
C VAL A 68 -2.88 -44.64 -3.43
N ASP A 69 -4.09 -44.27 -3.08
CA ASP A 69 -5.32 -44.67 -3.80
C ASP A 69 -5.65 -43.65 -4.89
N CYS A 70 -5.67 -44.11 -6.13
CA CYS A 70 -6.06 -43.32 -7.29
C CYS A 70 -7.56 -43.09 -7.44
N LYS A 71 -8.39 -43.70 -6.57
CA LYS A 71 -9.87 -43.55 -6.55
C LYS A 71 -10.51 -43.75 -7.93
N GLY A 72 -10.05 -44.73 -8.70
CA GLY A 72 -10.56 -45.05 -10.03
C GLY A 72 -10.22 -44.05 -11.14
N ARG A 73 -9.32 -43.07 -10.86
CA ARG A 73 -8.86 -42.11 -11.87
C ARG A 73 -7.70 -42.72 -12.68
N GLN A 74 -7.58 -42.26 -13.92
CA GLN A 74 -6.44 -42.67 -14.76
C GLN A 74 -5.15 -42.07 -14.19
N CYS A 75 -4.13 -42.89 -14.04
CA CYS A 75 -2.82 -42.53 -13.51
C CYS A 75 -1.74 -43.02 -14.47
N ASP A 76 -0.80 -42.19 -14.83
CA ASP A 76 0.26 -42.51 -15.80
C ASP A 76 1.67 -42.43 -15.18
N THR A 77 1.89 -41.55 -14.24
CA THR A 77 3.23 -41.27 -13.72
C THR A 77 3.20 -41.13 -12.18
N MET A 78 4.19 -41.72 -11.54
CA MET A 78 4.49 -41.52 -10.13
C MET A 78 5.74 -40.65 -9.99
N GLU A 79 5.67 -39.60 -9.16
CA GLU A 79 6.78 -38.71 -8.86
C GLU A 79 7.06 -38.75 -7.36
N VAL A 80 8.31 -39.08 -7.00
CA VAL A 80 8.74 -39.12 -5.61
C VAL A 80 9.71 -37.98 -5.34
N ARG A 81 9.46 -37.23 -4.24
CA ARG A 81 10.27 -36.08 -3.81
C ARG A 81 10.58 -36.14 -2.32
N LYS A 82 11.78 -35.76 -1.98
CA LYS A 82 12.22 -35.53 -0.61
C LYS A 82 13.30 -34.45 -0.60
N ILE A 83 13.28 -33.57 0.38
CA ILE A 83 14.35 -32.57 0.58
C ILE A 83 15.67 -33.31 0.82
N GLY A 84 16.72 -32.90 0.12
CA GLY A 84 18.04 -33.55 0.17
C GLY A 84 18.19 -34.70 -0.82
N TYR A 85 17.18 -35.01 -1.64
CA TYR A 85 17.21 -36.06 -2.65
C TYR A 85 16.81 -35.55 -4.03
N SER A 86 17.35 -36.18 -5.07
CA SER A 86 16.96 -35.92 -6.45
C SER A 86 15.51 -36.35 -6.69
N LYS A 87 14.75 -35.52 -7.38
CA LYS A 87 13.40 -35.87 -7.81
C LYS A 87 13.42 -37.06 -8.75
N LEU A 88 12.60 -38.07 -8.47
CA LEU A 88 12.45 -39.26 -9.32
C LEU A 88 11.05 -39.33 -9.91
N SER A 89 10.95 -39.52 -11.21
CA SER A 89 9.68 -39.76 -11.92
C SER A 89 9.70 -41.11 -12.60
N ILE A 90 8.66 -41.93 -12.36
CA ILE A 90 8.51 -43.28 -12.88
C ILE A 90 7.16 -43.40 -13.61
N ALA A 91 7.17 -43.88 -14.82
CA ALA A 91 5.92 -44.19 -15.53
C ALA A 91 5.30 -45.44 -14.89
N LEU A 92 4.03 -45.38 -14.48
CA LEU A 92 3.34 -46.44 -13.76
C LEU A 92 3.27 -47.75 -14.57
N ARG A 93 3.29 -47.70 -15.88
CA ARG A 93 3.39 -48.87 -16.77
C ARG A 93 4.68 -49.68 -16.59
N HIS A 94 5.72 -49.10 -16.04
CA HIS A 94 7.00 -49.74 -15.78
C HIS A 94 7.27 -49.94 -14.28
N TYR A 95 6.30 -49.59 -13.43
CA TYR A 95 6.40 -49.71 -12.00
C TYR A 95 5.94 -51.10 -11.53
N SER A 96 6.73 -51.71 -10.63
CA SER A 96 6.36 -52.92 -9.90
C SER A 96 6.54 -52.66 -8.41
N SER A 97 5.55 -53.01 -7.59
CA SER A 97 5.57 -52.86 -6.14
C SER A 97 6.66 -53.67 -5.43
N ASP A 98 7.17 -54.70 -6.12
CA ASP A 98 8.20 -55.62 -5.57
C ASP A 98 9.61 -54.99 -5.58
N LYS A 99 9.80 -53.89 -6.33
CA LYS A 99 11.08 -53.20 -6.43
C LYS A 99 11.06 -51.94 -5.60
N ALA A 100 12.06 -51.82 -4.70
CA ALA A 100 12.25 -50.55 -3.96
C ALA A 100 12.61 -49.39 -4.90
N ILE A 101 12.04 -48.22 -4.62
CA ILE A 101 12.34 -46.98 -5.32
C ILE A 101 13.56 -46.36 -4.65
N VAL A 102 14.66 -46.29 -5.39
CA VAL A 102 15.91 -45.72 -4.87
C VAL A 102 15.97 -44.22 -5.18
N LEU A 103 16.03 -43.37 -4.13
CA LEU A 103 16.29 -41.95 -4.25
C LEU A 103 17.79 -41.67 -4.07
N SER A 104 18.40 -41.03 -5.04
CA SER A 104 19.78 -40.58 -4.94
C SER A 104 19.86 -39.30 -4.09
N GLU A 105 20.74 -39.26 -3.14
CA GLU A 105 21.01 -38.05 -2.37
C GLU A 105 21.54 -36.97 -3.31
N HIS A 106 20.95 -35.82 -3.22
CA HIS A 106 21.39 -34.62 -3.91
C HIS A 106 21.54 -33.52 -2.87
N ALA A 107 22.79 -33.24 -2.50
CA ALA A 107 23.10 -32.01 -1.80
C ALA A 107 22.73 -30.87 -2.72
N THR A 108 21.51 -30.37 -2.63
CA THR A 108 21.18 -29.06 -3.16
C THR A 108 21.96 -28.11 -2.26
N GLU A 109 23.12 -27.63 -2.67
CA GLU A 109 23.60 -26.37 -2.19
C GLU A 109 22.45 -25.39 -2.43
N LEU A 110 21.71 -25.09 -1.39
CA LEU A 110 20.89 -23.91 -1.35
C LEU A 110 21.88 -22.79 -1.61
N LYS A 111 21.98 -22.30 -2.84
CA LYS A 111 22.57 -21.00 -3.09
C LYS A 111 21.89 -20.11 -2.08
N GLU A 112 22.69 -19.69 -1.08
CA GLU A 112 22.28 -18.64 -0.17
C GLU A 112 21.73 -17.54 -1.07
N VAL A 113 20.41 -17.43 -1.15
CA VAL A 113 19.76 -16.27 -1.70
C VAL A 113 20.05 -15.23 -0.63
N VAL A 114 21.24 -14.64 -0.72
CA VAL A 114 21.52 -13.35 -0.11
C VAL A 114 20.50 -12.44 -0.76
N VAL A 115 19.32 -12.36 -0.19
CA VAL A 115 18.39 -11.28 -0.41
C VAL A 115 19.13 -10.08 0.16
N LYS A 116 20.01 -9.49 -0.65
CA LYS A 116 20.49 -8.14 -0.42
C LYS A 116 19.23 -7.32 -0.46
N SER A 117 18.66 -7.09 0.71
CA SER A 117 17.54 -6.19 0.90
C SER A 117 18.07 -4.78 0.59
N GLN A 118 18.20 -4.46 -0.68
CA GLN A 118 18.51 -3.11 -1.17
C GLN A 118 17.31 -2.17 -1.03
N ARG A 119 16.23 -2.64 -0.37
CA ARG A 119 15.03 -1.84 -0.16
C ARG A 119 15.32 -0.60 0.68
N ILE A 120 16.18 -0.74 1.67
CA ILE A 120 16.60 0.32 2.59
C ILE A 120 18.12 0.25 2.70
N ARG A 121 18.79 1.37 2.48
CA ARG A 121 20.23 1.49 2.61
C ARG A 121 20.56 2.70 3.47
N GLN A 122 21.34 2.50 4.50
CA GLN A 122 21.85 3.58 5.34
C GLN A 122 23.21 4.07 4.80
N GLU A 123 23.35 5.37 4.69
CA GLU A 123 24.60 6.04 4.29
C GLU A 123 24.82 7.22 5.25
N GLY A 124 25.65 7.01 6.29
CA GLY A 124 25.79 7.98 7.38
C GLY A 124 24.45 8.23 8.07
N ASP A 125 24.04 9.48 8.19
CA ASP A 125 22.77 9.91 8.77
C ASP A 125 21.61 9.91 7.76
N THR A 126 21.77 9.24 6.62
CA THR A 126 20.74 9.17 5.58
C THR A 126 20.26 7.75 5.37
N LEU A 127 18.97 7.51 5.56
CA LEU A 127 18.30 6.28 5.17
C LEU A 127 17.68 6.46 3.78
N ASN A 128 18.07 5.61 2.84
CA ASN A 128 17.58 5.61 1.47
C ASN A 128 16.56 4.48 1.30
N TYR A 129 15.31 4.82 1.05
CA TYR A 129 14.23 3.89 0.71
C TYR A 129 14.05 3.84 -0.80
N LEU A 130 14.24 2.70 -1.43
CA LEU A 130 14.02 2.52 -2.86
C LEU A 130 12.51 2.40 -3.13
N VAL A 131 11.92 3.39 -3.80
CA VAL A 131 10.45 3.45 -4.01
C VAL A 131 9.91 2.23 -4.73
N SER A 132 10.60 1.72 -5.74
CA SER A 132 10.18 0.52 -6.49
C SER A 132 10.05 -0.74 -5.64
N ALA A 133 10.67 -0.79 -4.45
CA ALA A 133 10.60 -1.92 -3.54
C ALA A 133 9.38 -1.89 -2.60
N PHE A 134 8.72 -0.73 -2.47
CA PHE A 134 7.56 -0.51 -1.62
C PHE A 134 6.29 -0.21 -2.40
N ARG A 135 6.42 0.26 -3.65
CA ARG A 135 5.31 0.63 -4.52
C ARG A 135 4.50 -0.60 -4.95
N GLY A 136 3.20 -0.58 -4.65
CA GLY A 136 2.21 -1.52 -5.19
C GLY A 136 1.56 -1.00 -6.48
N LYS A 137 0.79 -1.87 -7.15
CA LYS A 137 0.07 -1.51 -8.39
C LYS A 137 -0.99 -0.42 -8.22
N GLN A 138 -1.52 -0.27 -7.00
CA GLN A 138 -2.59 0.67 -6.69
C GLN A 138 -2.06 2.03 -6.21
N ASP A 139 -0.76 2.14 -5.92
CA ASP A 139 -0.17 3.37 -5.40
C ASP A 139 -0.03 4.39 -6.53
N ARG A 140 -0.68 5.51 -6.35
CA ARG A 140 -0.67 6.62 -7.31
C ARG A 140 0.32 7.70 -6.90
N THR A 141 0.30 8.07 -5.62
CA THR A 141 1.07 9.19 -5.09
C THR A 141 2.23 8.70 -4.25
N ILE A 142 3.20 9.59 -4.01
CA ILE A 142 4.32 9.21 -3.14
C ILE A 142 3.88 9.02 -1.69
N ALA A 143 2.82 9.69 -1.23
CA ALA A 143 2.24 9.47 0.10
C ALA A 143 1.78 8.02 0.28
N ASP A 144 1.17 7.39 -0.75
CA ASP A 144 0.73 5.99 -0.70
C ASP A 144 1.90 5.04 -0.45
N VAL A 145 3.07 5.35 -1.02
CA VAL A 145 4.28 4.54 -0.87
C VAL A 145 4.95 4.81 0.47
N ILE A 146 5.02 6.08 0.92
CA ILE A 146 5.60 6.46 2.21
C ILE A 146 4.89 5.75 3.36
N ARG A 147 3.56 5.59 3.32
CA ARG A 147 2.77 4.82 4.32
C ARG A 147 3.23 3.38 4.50
N LYS A 148 3.93 2.81 3.53
CA LYS A 148 4.44 1.43 3.53
C LYS A 148 5.91 1.32 3.92
N MET A 149 6.60 2.45 4.11
CA MET A 149 8.00 2.49 4.47
C MET A 149 8.18 2.36 5.98
N PRO A 150 8.98 1.42 6.47
CA PRO A 150 9.19 1.23 7.91
C PRO A 150 9.70 2.51 8.58
N GLY A 151 9.13 2.83 9.74
CA GLY A 151 9.50 4.01 10.53
C GLY A 151 8.90 5.33 10.06
N LEU A 152 8.19 5.35 8.93
CA LEU A 152 7.46 6.50 8.43
C LEU A 152 5.96 6.32 8.64
N THR A 153 5.28 7.37 9.05
CA THR A 153 3.83 7.44 9.19
C THR A 153 3.33 8.67 8.43
N VAL A 154 2.27 8.52 7.66
CA VAL A 154 1.53 9.63 7.06
C VAL A 154 0.18 9.67 7.74
N ASN A 155 -0.07 10.72 8.50
CA ASN A 155 -1.30 10.94 9.24
C ASN A 155 -2.43 11.39 8.31
N ASP A 156 -3.67 11.35 8.81
CA ASP A 156 -4.86 11.76 8.04
C ASP A 156 -4.88 13.26 7.70
N ASP A 157 -4.18 14.07 8.49
CA ASP A 157 -3.97 15.50 8.22
C ASP A 157 -2.90 15.75 7.14
N GLY A 158 -2.28 14.71 6.58
CA GLY A 158 -1.19 14.78 5.60
C GLY A 158 0.20 14.99 6.23
N SER A 159 0.30 15.15 7.56
CA SER A 159 1.59 15.27 8.23
C SER A 159 2.37 13.97 8.18
N ILE A 160 3.70 14.10 8.06
CA ILE A 160 4.60 12.95 8.00
C ILE A 160 5.45 12.91 9.25
N GLU A 161 5.54 11.73 9.85
CA GLU A 161 6.37 11.46 11.02
C GLU A 161 7.43 10.42 10.70
N TYR A 162 8.59 10.56 11.32
CA TYR A 162 9.63 9.55 11.37
C TYR A 162 9.84 9.13 12.82
N GLN A 163 9.67 7.81 13.08
CA GLN A 163 9.75 7.24 14.44
C GLN A 163 8.89 7.98 15.48
N GLY A 164 7.69 8.43 15.08
CA GLY A 164 6.73 9.12 15.94
C GLY A 164 7.00 10.61 16.13
N THR A 165 8.01 11.19 15.46
CA THR A 165 8.31 12.61 15.50
C THR A 165 8.04 13.26 14.14
N LYS A 166 7.32 14.40 14.12
CA LYS A 166 7.05 15.13 12.88
C LYS A 166 8.36 15.58 12.22
N ILE A 167 8.43 15.42 10.90
CA ILE A 167 9.59 15.88 10.13
C ILE A 167 9.69 17.42 10.18
N ASN A 168 10.91 17.93 10.22
CA ASN A 168 11.15 19.37 10.25
C ASN A 168 11.21 20.00 8.86
N LYS A 169 11.58 19.24 7.81
CA LYS A 169 11.66 19.71 6.43
C LYS A 169 11.29 18.60 5.43
N PHE A 170 10.74 19.04 4.30
CA PHE A 170 10.45 18.20 3.16
C PHE A 170 11.12 18.80 1.91
N TYR A 171 12.03 18.06 1.32
CA TYR A 171 12.81 18.49 0.17
C TYR A 171 12.40 17.72 -1.09
N ILE A 172 12.51 18.36 -2.23
CA ILE A 172 12.45 17.73 -3.54
C ILE A 172 13.77 18.02 -4.26
N GLU A 173 14.55 16.98 -4.60
CA GLU A 173 15.91 17.13 -5.14
C GLU A 173 16.80 18.05 -4.27
N GLY A 174 16.64 17.98 -2.95
CA GLY A 174 17.39 18.77 -1.98
C GLY A 174 16.97 20.24 -1.86
N MET A 175 15.83 20.62 -2.42
CA MET A 175 15.31 22.00 -2.39
C MET A 175 13.99 22.08 -1.61
N ASP A 176 13.83 23.12 -0.77
CA ASP A 176 12.67 23.40 0.07
C ASP A 176 11.67 24.29 -0.69
N LEU A 177 10.94 23.70 -1.64
CA LEU A 177 9.96 24.41 -2.47
C LEU A 177 8.72 24.85 -1.67
N LEU A 178 8.26 24.02 -0.73
CA LEU A 178 6.91 24.11 -0.19
C LEU A 178 6.82 24.75 1.19
N GLY A 179 7.96 25.01 1.87
CA GLY A 179 7.95 25.73 3.13
C GLY A 179 7.09 25.13 4.24
N GLY A 180 6.94 23.79 4.26
CA GLY A 180 6.09 23.08 5.21
C GLY A 180 4.75 22.62 4.65
N LYS A 181 4.25 23.17 3.54
CA LYS A 181 3.02 22.75 2.86
C LYS A 181 3.25 21.50 1.97
N TYR A 182 3.97 20.51 2.49
CA TYR A 182 4.49 19.38 1.70
C TYR A 182 3.43 18.38 1.28
N ALA A 183 2.21 18.42 1.82
CA ALA A 183 1.09 17.64 1.31
C ALA A 183 0.81 17.93 -0.18
N GLN A 184 1.08 19.16 -0.65
CA GLN A 184 1.02 19.50 -2.07
C GLN A 184 1.93 18.62 -2.93
N ALA A 185 3.08 18.18 -2.42
CA ALA A 185 3.98 17.27 -3.12
C ALA A 185 3.63 15.81 -2.85
N SER A 186 3.46 15.43 -1.57
CA SER A 186 3.25 14.03 -1.20
C SER A 186 1.98 13.43 -1.83
N ASP A 187 0.91 14.22 -1.95
CA ASP A 187 -0.37 13.79 -2.49
C ASP A 187 -0.51 13.97 -4.01
N ASN A 188 0.48 14.61 -4.66
CA ASN A 188 0.37 14.93 -6.09
C ASN A 188 1.53 14.42 -6.94
N ILE A 189 2.71 14.13 -6.37
CA ILE A 189 3.80 13.52 -7.13
C ILE A 189 3.49 12.04 -7.37
N ASP A 190 3.45 11.63 -8.65
CA ASP A 190 3.29 10.24 -9.04
C ASP A 190 4.44 9.39 -8.47
N ALA A 191 4.07 8.32 -7.75
CA ALA A 191 5.04 7.39 -7.17
C ALA A 191 6.01 6.79 -8.20
N GLY A 192 5.60 6.65 -9.47
CA GLY A 192 6.45 6.17 -10.55
C GLY A 192 7.54 7.14 -10.98
N LYS A 193 7.39 8.42 -10.64
CA LYS A 193 8.38 9.47 -10.94
C LYS A 193 9.43 9.62 -9.83
N VAL A 194 9.26 8.91 -8.71
CA VAL A 194 10.18 8.95 -7.58
C VAL A 194 11.08 7.72 -7.59
N LYS A 195 12.39 7.95 -7.55
CA LYS A 195 13.42 6.91 -7.49
C LYS A 195 13.62 6.41 -6.07
N LYS A 196 13.77 7.33 -5.12
CA LYS A 196 13.99 7.02 -3.70
C LYS A 196 13.45 8.13 -2.79
N VAL A 197 13.08 7.74 -1.59
CA VAL A 197 12.82 8.65 -0.47
C VAL A 197 14.01 8.54 0.48
N GLN A 198 14.57 9.68 0.85
CA GLN A 198 15.68 9.77 1.80
C GLN A 198 15.16 10.36 3.10
N VAL A 199 15.40 9.67 4.20
CA VAL A 199 15.24 10.22 5.55
C VAL A 199 16.59 10.74 5.99
N LEU A 200 16.67 12.02 6.24
CA LEU A 200 17.85 12.71 6.76
C LEU A 200 17.69 12.78 8.28
N GLU A 201 18.32 11.86 9.00
CA GLU A 201 18.29 11.83 10.45
C GLU A 201 19.12 12.98 11.03
N ARG A 202 18.80 13.42 12.24
CA ARG A 202 19.51 14.52 12.94
C ARG A 202 19.64 15.77 12.07
N HIS A 203 18.59 16.07 11.33
CA HIS A 203 18.62 17.10 10.31
C HIS A 203 18.59 18.50 10.93
N GLN A 204 19.66 19.28 10.68
CA GLN A 204 19.74 20.71 10.99
C GLN A 204 19.49 21.52 9.71
N PRO A 205 18.34 22.25 9.62
CA PRO A 205 18.00 23.00 8.40
C PRO A 205 18.91 24.21 8.14
N ILE A 206 19.55 24.74 9.17
CA ILE A 206 20.49 25.87 9.07
C ILE A 206 21.92 25.32 8.95
N ARG A 207 22.55 25.46 7.78
CA ARG A 207 23.86 24.90 7.52
C ARG A 207 24.95 25.42 8.46
N ALA A 208 24.90 26.73 8.80
CA ALA A 208 25.85 27.33 9.74
C ALA A 208 25.78 26.75 11.15
N LEU A 209 24.69 26.07 11.51
CA LEU A 209 24.48 25.45 12.83
C LEU A 209 24.70 23.95 12.82
N LYS A 210 25.03 23.33 11.68
CA LYS A 210 25.10 21.89 11.51
C LYS A 210 26.04 21.22 12.53
N ASP A 211 27.19 21.83 12.78
CA ASP A 211 28.22 21.26 13.65
C ASP A 211 28.15 21.80 15.09
N THR A 212 27.28 22.80 15.35
CA THR A 212 27.19 23.47 16.65
C THR A 212 25.89 23.21 17.39
N LYS A 213 24.79 22.97 16.70
CA LYS A 213 23.47 22.73 17.29
C LYS A 213 22.96 21.36 16.87
N PHE A 214 22.88 20.48 17.85
CA PHE A 214 22.29 19.15 17.64
C PHE A 214 20.77 19.27 17.34
N SER A 215 20.28 18.41 16.44
CA SER A 215 18.86 18.23 16.15
C SER A 215 18.53 16.74 16.26
N ASP A 216 17.45 16.41 16.92
CA ASP A 216 16.88 15.05 17.00
C ASP A 216 15.81 14.82 15.93
N GLN A 217 15.48 15.85 15.15
CA GLN A 217 14.46 15.79 14.12
C GLN A 217 15.01 15.24 12.79
N ALA A 218 14.11 14.67 12.02
CA ALA A 218 14.42 14.20 10.68
C ALA A 218 13.81 15.10 9.60
N ALA A 219 14.40 15.06 8.40
CA ALA A 219 13.81 15.62 7.21
C ALA A 219 13.62 14.53 6.14
N LEU A 220 12.69 14.74 5.22
CA LEU A 220 12.54 13.91 4.03
C LEU A 220 13.08 14.62 2.81
N ASN A 221 13.69 13.85 1.91
CA ASN A 221 14.07 14.32 0.60
C ASN A 221 13.59 13.33 -0.48
N ILE A 222 12.78 13.84 -1.39
CA ILE A 222 12.27 13.08 -2.53
C ILE A 222 13.28 13.20 -3.68
N VAL A 223 13.82 12.07 -4.11
CA VAL A 223 14.72 11.99 -5.26
C VAL A 223 13.96 11.42 -6.44
N LEU A 224 13.85 12.19 -7.50
CA LEU A 224 13.10 11.86 -8.69
C LEU A 224 13.88 10.93 -9.63
N THR A 225 13.16 10.23 -10.51
CA THR A 225 13.75 9.54 -11.65
C THR A 225 14.31 10.55 -12.64
N ASP A 226 15.31 10.15 -13.44
CA ASP A 226 15.93 11.07 -14.39
C ASP A 226 14.94 11.55 -15.47
N SER A 227 13.95 10.73 -15.81
CA SER A 227 12.87 11.06 -16.74
C SER A 227 11.89 12.11 -16.20
N ALA A 228 11.84 12.31 -14.88
CA ALA A 228 10.95 13.29 -14.25
C ALA A 228 11.61 14.65 -14.00
N LYS A 229 12.91 14.76 -14.28
CA LYS A 229 13.68 16.01 -14.10
C LYS A 229 13.74 16.84 -15.37
N ASN A 230 13.71 18.16 -15.21
CA ASN A 230 13.83 19.16 -16.29
C ASN A 230 12.72 19.08 -17.34
N VAL A 231 11.59 18.46 -17.01
CA VAL A 231 10.41 18.36 -17.89
C VAL A 231 9.16 18.83 -17.15
N TRP A 232 8.25 19.47 -17.86
CA TRP A 232 6.94 19.77 -17.35
C TRP A 232 6.12 18.47 -17.27
N SER A 233 5.44 18.32 -16.17
CA SER A 233 4.52 17.20 -15.91
C SER A 233 3.17 17.76 -15.58
N HIS A 234 2.15 17.36 -16.32
CA HIS A 234 0.77 17.77 -16.11
C HIS A 234 -0.07 16.55 -15.72
N THR A 235 -0.96 16.73 -14.77
CA THR A 235 -1.94 15.72 -14.35
C THR A 235 -3.32 16.36 -14.41
N PHE A 236 -4.25 15.69 -15.07
CA PHE A 236 -5.65 16.07 -15.18
C PHE A 236 -6.49 14.89 -14.72
N ASP A 237 -7.12 15.01 -13.56
CA ASP A 237 -8.10 14.06 -13.06
C ASP A 237 -9.43 14.78 -12.97
N LEU A 238 -10.36 14.40 -13.82
CA LEU A 238 -11.68 15.01 -13.90
C LEU A 238 -12.72 13.93 -13.61
N SER A 239 -13.43 14.07 -12.50
CA SER A 239 -14.44 13.13 -12.06
C SER A 239 -15.77 13.84 -11.89
N THR A 240 -16.82 13.27 -12.46
CA THR A 240 -18.18 13.73 -12.27
C THR A 240 -19.11 12.54 -11.99
N GLY A 241 -20.14 12.76 -11.22
CA GLY A 241 -21.11 11.75 -10.84
C GLY A 241 -22.42 12.36 -10.40
N ALA A 242 -23.36 11.51 -9.99
CA ALA A 242 -24.62 11.94 -9.42
C ALA A 242 -24.86 11.19 -8.11
N SER A 243 -25.36 11.91 -7.11
CA SER A 243 -25.92 11.31 -5.89
C SER A 243 -27.34 10.84 -6.20
N LEU A 244 -27.65 9.58 -5.92
CA LEU A 244 -28.96 8.97 -6.09
C LEU A 244 -29.71 8.85 -4.75
N THR A 245 -29.36 9.68 -3.76
CA THR A 245 -30.02 9.78 -2.46
C THR A 245 -31.30 10.63 -2.53
N ASP A 246 -31.98 10.79 -1.39
CA ASP A 246 -33.18 11.65 -1.25
C ASP A 246 -32.94 13.12 -1.60
N SER A 247 -31.68 13.55 -1.67
CA SER A 247 -31.26 14.85 -2.17
C SER A 247 -30.32 14.64 -3.37
N PRO A 248 -30.87 14.37 -4.58
CA PRO A 248 -30.07 14.14 -5.76
C PRO A 248 -29.28 15.40 -6.13
N GLY A 249 -28.00 15.22 -6.46
CA GLY A 249 -27.10 16.32 -6.81
C GLY A 249 -25.94 15.86 -7.66
N TRP A 250 -25.33 16.80 -8.38
CA TRP A 250 -24.10 16.53 -9.10
C TRP A 250 -22.92 16.46 -8.15
N LEU A 251 -22.12 15.41 -8.30
CA LEU A 251 -20.85 15.22 -7.60
C LEU A 251 -19.70 15.52 -8.56
N TYR A 252 -18.67 16.16 -8.05
CA TYR A 252 -17.43 16.40 -8.78
C TYR A 252 -16.22 16.31 -7.87
N ASP A 253 -15.10 15.86 -8.45
CA ASP A 253 -13.79 15.79 -7.79
C ASP A 253 -12.73 15.96 -8.88
N ASN A 254 -12.25 17.19 -9.07
CA ASN A 254 -11.35 17.54 -10.14
C ASN A 254 -10.00 18.00 -9.59
N ARG A 255 -8.95 17.61 -10.31
CA ARG A 255 -7.57 17.96 -10.00
C ARG A 255 -6.81 18.27 -11.26
N ILE A 256 -6.23 19.44 -11.31
CA ILE A 256 -5.31 19.88 -12.35
C ILE A 256 -4.00 20.25 -11.65
N VAL A 257 -2.91 19.58 -11.97
CA VAL A 257 -1.59 19.81 -11.36
C VAL A 257 -0.54 19.91 -12.44
N SER A 258 0.32 20.93 -12.33
CA SER A 258 1.45 21.18 -13.21
C SER A 258 2.73 21.28 -12.37
N MET A 259 3.76 20.52 -12.73
CA MET A 259 5.01 20.44 -11.99
C MET A 259 6.22 20.55 -12.90
N LEU A 260 7.24 21.23 -12.41
CA LEU A 260 8.58 21.28 -13.00
C LEU A 260 9.62 21.15 -11.90
N PHE A 261 10.54 20.21 -12.06
CA PHE A 261 11.65 20.04 -11.14
C PHE A 261 12.98 20.09 -11.90
N SER A 262 13.68 21.20 -11.81
CA SER A 262 15.02 21.36 -12.35
C SER A 262 16.00 21.79 -11.28
N ARG A 263 17.30 21.82 -11.59
CA ARG A 263 18.33 22.23 -10.64
C ARG A 263 18.27 23.71 -10.26
N LYS A 264 17.70 24.56 -11.12
CA LYS A 264 17.64 26.02 -10.93
C LYS A 264 16.24 26.52 -10.60
N VAL A 265 15.21 25.82 -11.10
CA VAL A 265 13.82 26.21 -10.95
C VAL A 265 13.00 25.00 -10.60
N GLN A 266 12.18 25.12 -9.56
CA GLN A 266 11.14 24.16 -9.25
C GLN A 266 9.80 24.87 -9.19
N SER A 267 8.75 24.19 -9.62
CA SER A 267 7.39 24.69 -9.50
C SER A 267 6.41 23.54 -9.27
N ILE A 268 5.41 23.80 -8.43
CA ILE A 268 4.18 23.03 -8.32
C ILE A 268 3.04 24.03 -8.36
N SER A 269 2.15 23.91 -9.34
CA SER A 269 0.94 24.70 -9.46
C SER A 269 -0.25 23.77 -9.59
N MET A 270 -1.33 24.07 -8.87
CA MET A 270 -2.51 23.20 -8.86
C MET A 270 -3.80 23.99 -8.73
N TYR A 271 -4.85 23.40 -9.28
CA TYR A 271 -6.23 23.76 -9.01
C TYR A 271 -7.00 22.48 -8.71
N LYS A 272 -7.75 22.50 -7.62
CA LYS A 272 -8.60 21.39 -7.20
C LYS A 272 -9.96 21.90 -6.82
N ASN A 273 -10.98 21.11 -7.09
CA ASN A 273 -12.29 21.34 -6.53
C ASN A 273 -13.02 20.02 -6.29
N ASN A 274 -13.79 19.97 -5.23
CA ASN A 274 -14.65 18.82 -4.95
C ASN A 274 -15.86 19.19 -4.10
N ASN A 275 -16.88 18.33 -4.19
CA ASN A 275 -18.01 18.28 -3.27
C ASN A 275 -18.30 16.86 -2.76
N THR A 276 -17.27 16.03 -2.68
CA THR A 276 -17.34 14.60 -2.33
C THR A 276 -16.93 14.31 -0.90
N GLY A 277 -16.85 15.31 -0.05
CA GLY A 277 -16.45 15.19 1.36
C GLY A 277 -14.94 15.15 1.60
N LYS A 278 -14.11 15.16 0.56
CA LYS A 278 -12.65 15.16 0.71
C LYS A 278 -12.16 16.49 1.25
N ASN A 279 -11.27 16.43 2.25
CA ASN A 279 -10.57 17.62 2.75
C ASN A 279 -9.29 17.86 1.95
N ILE A 280 -9.33 18.83 1.02
CA ILE A 280 -8.15 19.26 0.26
C ILE A 280 -7.44 20.47 0.89
N GLY A 281 -8.02 21.09 1.92
CA GLY A 281 -7.44 22.25 2.61
C GLY A 281 -6.12 21.95 3.33
N GLN A 282 -5.92 20.69 3.72
CA GLN A 282 -4.65 20.26 4.32
C GLN A 282 -3.43 20.52 3.41
N GLU A 283 -3.61 20.58 2.09
CA GLU A 283 -2.51 20.80 1.17
C GLU A 283 -1.92 22.22 1.24
N VAL A 284 -2.68 23.18 1.72
CA VAL A 284 -2.19 24.56 1.91
C VAL A 284 -1.86 24.87 3.37
N THR A 285 -2.02 23.90 4.28
CA THR A 285 -1.68 24.03 5.69
C THR A 285 -0.22 23.64 5.94
N PRO A 286 0.60 24.48 6.59
CA PRO A 286 1.96 24.14 6.97
C PRO A 286 1.99 23.02 8.01
N MET A 287 2.75 21.95 7.77
CA MET A 287 2.77 20.73 8.61
C MET A 287 4.14 20.41 9.19
N SER A 288 5.19 21.18 8.88
CA SER A 288 6.53 20.91 9.39
C SER A 288 6.62 21.23 10.88
N ALA A 289 7.43 20.43 11.61
CA ALA A 289 7.70 20.66 13.04
C ALA A 289 8.54 21.93 13.30
N TYR A 290 9.13 22.51 12.29
CA TYR A 290 9.79 23.80 12.39
C TYR A 290 8.71 24.87 12.35
N LEU A 291 8.06 25.05 13.47
CA LEU A 291 7.17 26.18 13.69
C LEU A 291 8.03 27.43 13.60
N ASP A 292 7.85 28.17 12.55
CA ASP A 292 8.17 29.58 12.56
C ASP A 292 7.35 30.19 13.71
N ASP A 293 7.96 30.97 14.58
CA ASP A 293 7.29 31.67 15.69
C ASP A 293 6.15 32.61 15.23
N SER A 294 5.93 32.66 13.93
CA SER A 294 4.90 33.42 13.23
C SER A 294 3.68 32.57 12.82
N ALA A 295 3.40 31.42 13.46
CA ALA A 295 2.09 30.79 13.33
C ALA A 295 1.02 31.85 13.62
N PRO A 296 0.01 32.04 12.72
CA PRO A 296 -1.07 32.96 13.02
C PRO A 296 -1.64 32.55 14.38
N VAL A 297 -1.61 33.47 15.32
CA VAL A 297 -2.28 33.28 16.60
C VAL A 297 -3.75 33.12 16.21
N ASP A 298 -4.27 31.90 16.34
CA ASP A 298 -5.70 31.68 16.32
C ASP A 298 -6.24 32.47 17.54
N ASP A 299 -6.63 33.69 17.27
CA ASP A 299 -7.19 34.58 18.30
C ASP A 299 -8.59 34.09 18.65
N GLY A 300 -8.75 32.88 19.11
CA GLY A 300 -9.93 32.14 19.56
C GLY A 300 -11.17 32.96 20.04
N MET A 301 -11.27 34.17 19.54
CA MET A 301 -12.31 35.14 19.84
C MET A 301 -13.65 34.85 19.18
N LEU A 302 -13.61 34.05 18.09
CA LEU A 302 -14.79 33.48 17.45
C LEU A 302 -14.77 31.96 17.69
N GLY A 303 -15.53 31.52 18.70
CA GLY A 303 -15.65 30.12 19.04
C GLY A 303 -16.09 29.32 17.80
N ASN A 304 -15.27 28.39 17.36
CA ASN A 304 -15.65 27.44 16.34
C ASN A 304 -16.78 26.55 16.86
N ILE A 305 -18.00 26.74 16.35
CA ILE A 305 -19.10 25.82 16.59
C ILE A 305 -18.82 24.61 15.69
N SER A 306 -18.23 23.57 16.23
CA SER A 306 -18.11 22.31 15.55
C SER A 306 -19.10 21.30 16.11
N LEU A 307 -19.84 20.61 15.24
CA LEU A 307 -20.61 19.45 15.63
C LEU A 307 -19.64 18.30 15.96
N PRO A 308 -20.01 17.41 16.90
CA PRO A 308 -19.19 16.22 17.18
C PRO A 308 -18.97 15.43 15.90
N ALA A 309 -17.73 15.06 15.63
CA ALA A 309 -17.39 14.21 14.48
C ALA A 309 -18.01 12.82 14.67
N PRO A 310 -18.78 12.29 13.71
CA PRO A 310 -19.27 10.92 13.78
C PRO A 310 -18.12 9.92 13.71
N ALA A 311 -18.33 8.71 14.25
CA ALA A 311 -17.34 7.62 14.22
C ALA A 311 -17.24 6.94 12.83
N ILE A 312 -17.32 7.72 11.76
CA ILE A 312 -17.19 7.29 10.37
C ILE A 312 -16.20 8.22 9.67
N ASP A 313 -15.67 7.77 8.54
CA ASP A 313 -14.76 8.57 7.72
C ASP A 313 -15.38 9.95 7.39
N ALA A 314 -14.59 11.00 7.53
CA ALA A 314 -15.03 12.38 7.30
C ALA A 314 -15.57 12.61 5.89
N SER A 315 -15.03 11.92 4.87
CA SER A 315 -15.52 11.98 3.49
C SER A 315 -16.96 11.45 3.33
N ARG A 316 -17.46 10.68 4.31
CA ARG A 316 -18.82 10.11 4.31
C ARG A 316 -19.81 10.92 5.13
N SER A 317 -19.35 11.88 5.91
CA SER A 317 -20.16 12.71 6.81
C SER A 317 -20.09 14.19 6.49
N ARG A 318 -19.17 14.61 5.63
CA ARG A 318 -18.94 16.01 5.27
C ARG A 318 -19.60 16.32 3.94
N PHE A 319 -20.45 17.35 3.92
CA PHE A 319 -20.97 17.96 2.69
C PHE A 319 -20.18 19.24 2.44
N ASN A 320 -19.43 19.28 1.37
CA ASN A 320 -18.56 20.42 1.08
C ASN A 320 -18.71 20.92 -0.36
N HIS A 321 -18.32 22.16 -0.55
CA HIS A 321 -18.02 22.75 -1.86
C HIS A 321 -16.68 23.46 -1.71
N THR A 322 -15.60 22.80 -2.15
CA THR A 322 -14.24 23.28 -1.93
C THR A 322 -13.58 23.60 -3.27
N HIS A 323 -12.96 24.77 -3.34
CA HIS A 323 -12.08 25.17 -4.43
C HIS A 323 -10.73 25.57 -3.83
N LEU A 324 -9.64 25.06 -4.39
CA LEU A 324 -8.29 25.32 -3.95
C LEU A 324 -7.41 25.63 -5.17
N PHE A 325 -6.69 26.72 -5.07
CA PHE A 325 -5.62 27.09 -6.00
C PHE A 325 -4.33 27.24 -5.22
N ALA A 326 -3.23 26.71 -5.73
CA ALA A 326 -1.91 26.91 -5.17
C ALA A 326 -0.86 26.97 -6.28
N THR A 327 0.08 27.90 -6.14
CA THR A 327 1.26 27.94 -7.01
C THR A 327 2.50 28.25 -6.20
N ASN A 328 3.54 27.44 -6.38
CA ASN A 328 4.79 27.53 -5.66
C ASN A 328 5.94 27.55 -6.66
N TRP A 329 6.83 28.48 -6.49
CA TRP A 329 8.03 28.63 -7.31
C TRP A 329 9.25 28.74 -6.43
N LEU A 330 10.30 28.03 -6.75
CA LEU A 330 11.60 28.14 -6.12
C LEU A 330 12.65 28.36 -7.21
N LEU A 331 13.37 29.45 -7.10
CA LEU A 331 14.45 29.80 -7.99
C LEU A 331 15.78 29.80 -7.21
N LYS A 332 16.76 29.04 -7.70
CA LYS A 332 18.14 29.15 -7.19
C LYS A 332 18.85 30.29 -7.87
N THR A 333 19.34 31.22 -7.06
CA THR A 333 20.14 32.35 -7.51
C THR A 333 21.64 32.09 -7.34
N HIS A 334 22.49 33.05 -7.68
CA HIS A 334 23.94 32.95 -7.50
C HIS A 334 24.32 32.72 -6.03
N GLY A 335 25.40 31.97 -5.79
CA GLY A 335 25.89 31.71 -4.43
C GLY A 335 25.08 30.70 -3.60
N GLY A 336 24.12 29.97 -4.23
CA GLY A 336 23.32 28.97 -3.54
C GLY A 336 22.15 29.54 -2.73
N ASN A 337 21.77 30.79 -2.99
CA ASN A 337 20.63 31.43 -2.39
C ASN A 337 19.34 30.99 -3.10
N ASP A 338 18.23 31.00 -2.37
CA ASP A 338 16.91 30.60 -2.84
C ASP A 338 15.95 31.81 -2.81
N LEU A 339 15.16 31.97 -3.86
CA LEU A 339 13.97 32.80 -3.88
C LEU A 339 12.76 31.91 -4.02
N ARG A 340 11.89 31.90 -3.01
CA ARG A 340 10.64 31.14 -3.00
C ARG A 340 9.46 32.11 -3.10
N ILE A 341 8.51 31.79 -3.97
CA ILE A 341 7.26 32.53 -4.16
C ILE A 341 6.13 31.53 -4.02
N GLN A 342 5.20 31.80 -3.11
CA GLN A 342 4.02 30.97 -2.89
C GLN A 342 2.77 31.85 -2.95
N LEU A 343 1.73 31.35 -3.61
CA LEU A 343 0.40 31.96 -3.63
C LEU A 343 -0.61 30.82 -3.52
N ASP A 344 -1.44 30.88 -2.50
CA ASP A 344 -2.48 29.90 -2.22
C ASP A 344 -3.81 30.60 -2.02
N GLY A 345 -4.87 30.05 -2.57
CA GLY A 345 -6.24 30.51 -2.37
C GLY A 345 -7.18 29.34 -2.16
N MET A 346 -8.07 29.45 -1.19
CA MET A 346 -9.06 28.42 -0.90
C MET A 346 -10.39 29.06 -0.55
N THR A 347 -11.48 28.48 -1.05
CA THR A 347 -12.82 28.68 -0.53
C THR A 347 -13.40 27.32 -0.21
N ASP A 348 -13.90 27.16 1.00
CA ASP A 348 -14.50 25.91 1.49
C ASP A 348 -15.82 26.22 2.18
N MET A 349 -16.92 25.71 1.63
CA MET A 349 -18.22 25.75 2.25
C MET A 349 -18.54 24.32 2.73
N THR A 350 -18.75 24.15 4.02
CA THR A 350 -19.03 22.85 4.64
C THR A 350 -20.34 22.89 5.37
N GLU A 351 -21.22 21.96 5.08
CA GLU A 351 -22.48 21.74 5.80
C GLU A 351 -22.39 20.46 6.63
N GLN A 352 -22.84 20.51 7.87
CA GLN A 352 -23.00 19.37 8.76
C GLN A 352 -24.44 19.35 9.28
N ARG A 353 -25.04 18.16 9.30
CA ARG A 353 -26.37 17.93 9.84
C ARG A 353 -26.30 16.82 10.89
N GLN A 354 -26.92 17.04 12.03
CA GLN A 354 -27.00 16.06 13.10
C GLN A 354 -28.42 16.00 13.64
N THR A 355 -28.97 14.79 13.69
CA THR A 355 -30.19 14.49 14.40
C THR A 355 -29.86 13.66 15.64
N SER A 356 -30.24 14.14 16.83
CA SER A 356 -30.10 13.38 18.08
C SER A 356 -31.49 13.11 18.67
N THR A 357 -31.72 11.87 19.12
CA THR A 357 -32.96 11.47 19.78
C THR A 357 -32.64 10.99 21.17
N THR A 358 -33.13 11.70 22.18
CA THR A 358 -33.05 11.29 23.59
C THR A 358 -34.39 10.72 24.05
N VAL A 359 -34.39 9.45 24.44
CA VAL A 359 -35.59 8.76 24.93
C VAL A 359 -35.52 8.65 26.45
N TYR A 360 -36.52 9.18 27.13
CA TYR A 360 -36.67 9.10 28.59
C TYR A 360 -37.51 7.89 28.96
N THR A 361 -36.88 6.77 29.26
CA THR A 361 -37.58 5.51 29.62
C THR A 361 -38.36 5.62 30.90
N ALA A 362 -37.92 6.41 31.88
CA ALA A 362 -38.60 6.69 33.14
C ALA A 362 -39.86 7.56 32.99
N ALA A 363 -40.02 8.28 31.89
CA ALA A 363 -41.16 9.17 31.63
C ALA A 363 -42.14 8.61 30.58
N GLY A 364 -42.32 7.28 30.54
CA GLY A 364 -43.28 6.64 29.65
C GLY A 364 -42.87 6.67 28.16
N GLY A 365 -41.58 6.78 27.88
CA GLY A 365 -41.07 6.76 26.52
C GLY A 365 -41.08 8.12 25.79
N ALA A 366 -41.17 9.23 26.53
CA ALA A 366 -41.04 10.58 25.94
C ALA A 366 -39.72 10.72 25.24
N ALA A 367 -39.73 11.20 23.99
CA ALA A 367 -38.54 11.41 23.19
C ALA A 367 -38.37 12.91 22.85
N ILE A 368 -37.14 13.40 23.00
CA ILE A 368 -36.74 14.70 22.49
C ILE A 368 -35.92 14.45 21.24
N VAL A 369 -36.35 14.98 20.10
CA VAL A 369 -35.61 14.99 18.84
C VAL A 369 -35.01 16.37 18.67
N GLN A 370 -33.71 16.42 18.46
CA GLN A 370 -32.95 17.65 18.21
C GLN A 370 -32.28 17.54 16.84
N ASP A 371 -32.66 18.44 15.93
CA ASP A 371 -32.00 18.58 14.61
C ASP A 371 -31.13 19.82 14.63
N VAL A 372 -29.86 19.63 14.33
CA VAL A 372 -28.87 20.69 14.25
C VAL A 372 -28.30 20.71 12.83
N SER A 373 -28.36 21.86 12.17
CA SER A 373 -27.66 22.13 10.92
C SER A 373 -26.66 23.25 11.14
N ALA A 374 -25.41 23.00 10.77
CA ALA A 374 -24.34 23.98 10.84
C ALA A 374 -23.72 24.14 9.45
N GLU A 375 -23.62 25.37 8.99
CA GLU A 375 -22.93 25.75 7.76
C GLU A 375 -21.69 26.58 8.15
N SER A 376 -20.54 26.22 7.59
CA SER A 376 -19.28 26.93 7.79
C SER A 376 -18.71 27.32 6.44
N ARG A 377 -18.27 28.55 6.31
CA ARG A 377 -17.55 29.05 5.14
C ARG A 377 -16.18 29.53 5.55
N HIS A 378 -15.16 29.03 4.85
CA HIS A 378 -13.77 29.40 5.05
C HIS A 378 -13.18 29.89 3.73
N ASP A 379 -12.83 31.17 3.69
CA ASP A 379 -12.14 31.78 2.56
C ASP A 379 -10.75 32.20 3.01
N ALA A 380 -9.72 31.73 2.32
CA ALA A 380 -8.34 32.05 2.64
C ALA A 380 -7.56 32.45 1.39
N LEU A 381 -6.70 33.45 1.51
CA LEU A 381 -5.73 33.85 0.51
C LEU A 381 -4.41 34.10 1.21
N SER A 382 -3.33 33.46 0.74
CA SER A 382 -1.99 33.61 1.28
C SER A 382 -1.00 33.85 0.16
N ALA A 383 -0.12 34.84 0.36
CA ALA A 383 1.00 35.11 -0.53
C ALA A 383 2.28 35.21 0.28
N GLU A 384 3.34 34.55 -0.14
CA GLU A 384 4.64 34.57 0.54
C GLU A 384 5.75 34.75 -0.50
N VAL A 385 6.66 35.66 -0.23
CA VAL A 385 7.92 35.83 -0.96
C VAL A 385 9.06 35.72 0.03
N LEU A 386 9.83 34.63 -0.07
CA LEU A 386 10.96 34.35 0.81
C LEU A 386 12.26 34.38 0.04
N TYR A 387 13.17 35.26 0.42
CA TYR A 387 14.57 35.20 0.01
C TYR A 387 15.39 34.57 1.12
N ARG A 388 16.17 33.52 0.81
CA ARG A 388 16.96 32.77 1.78
C ARG A 388 18.38 32.59 1.28
N GLN A 389 19.32 32.96 2.14
CA GLN A 389 20.72 32.60 2.03
C GLN A 389 21.06 31.60 3.14
N ASN A 390 21.44 30.38 2.77
CA ASN A 390 21.78 29.32 3.72
C ASN A 390 23.11 28.68 3.33
N THR A 391 24.18 29.25 3.85
CA THR A 391 25.56 28.82 3.62
C THR A 391 26.17 28.25 4.91
N GLU A 392 27.36 27.68 4.84
CA GLU A 392 28.06 27.16 6.02
C GLU A 392 28.43 28.25 7.04
N LYS A 393 28.56 29.50 6.56
CA LYS A 393 28.99 30.63 7.40
C LYS A 393 27.89 31.60 7.78
N GLN A 394 26.79 31.60 7.01
CA GLN A 394 25.76 32.62 7.14
C GLN A 394 24.38 32.08 6.84
N TYR A 395 23.44 32.45 7.67
CA TYR A 395 22.02 32.22 7.43
C TYR A 395 21.28 33.56 7.47
N LEU A 396 20.58 33.88 6.40
CA LEU A 396 19.76 35.07 6.27
C LEU A 396 18.44 34.70 5.61
N THR A 397 17.34 35.15 6.19
CA THR A 397 16.02 35.06 5.57
C THR A 397 15.39 36.46 5.54
N ASN A 398 14.70 36.75 4.46
CA ASN A 398 13.81 37.89 4.33
C ASN A 398 12.49 37.38 3.79
N ASP A 399 11.45 37.49 4.57
CA ASP A 399 10.13 36.94 4.33
C ASP A 399 9.10 38.06 4.31
N VAL A 400 8.28 38.09 3.27
CA VAL A 400 7.16 39.04 3.14
C VAL A 400 5.91 38.19 2.92
N ARG A 401 4.95 38.37 3.80
CA ARG A 401 3.64 37.68 3.76
C ARG A 401 2.49 38.67 3.62
#